data_584e54c577f7deb527ea8f4a3ee875d5
#
_entry.id   584e54c577f7deb527ea8f4a3ee875d5
#
_cell.length_a   1.000
_cell.length_b   1.000
_cell.length_c   1.000
_cell.angle_alpha   90.00
_cell.angle_beta   90.00
_cell.angle_gamma   90.00
#
_symmetry.space_group_name_H-M   'P 1'
#
loop_
_entity.id
_entity.type
_entity.pdbx_description
1 polymer ?
#
loop_
_entity_poly.entity_id
_entity_poly.type
_entity_poly.pdbx_seq_one_letter_code
_entity_poly.pdbx_strand_id
1 'polypeptide(L)'
;TELSKVDPSVGISIAAHNSLGTNHIYKFGSPEQRQRWVTPLASGEKMAAWALTEAGSGSDAAGLRTAARKVEGGWVLNGSKAFCTHGSVGEIAVVLAVSDPEGRKGRNVSAFVLEKGMAGFRSGKKENKLGIRASDTSELVLEDCFVPDENLLGAPGEGFRQALSVLDGGRISIAALGLGTAIGAYETALEYSKQREQFGHPIAEFQAIRFALAEMATRIAAAEARTFAAATEIDRTGKVTHKASDPKLM
;
A
#
# COMPACT_ATOMS: atom_id res chain seq x y z
N THR A 1 -2.86 8.87 -10.56
CA THR A 1 -2.94 10.35 -10.48
C THR A 1 -4.39 10.80 -10.60
N GLU A 2 -5.09 10.53 -11.73
CA GLU A 2 -6.43 11.08 -11.99
C GLU A 2 -7.49 10.73 -10.93
N LEU A 3 -7.55 9.48 -10.48
CA LEU A 3 -8.47 9.08 -9.41
C LEU A 3 -8.21 9.84 -8.10
N SER A 4 -6.94 10.02 -7.76
CA SER A 4 -6.53 10.71 -6.52
C SER A 4 -6.74 12.23 -6.58
N LYS A 5 -6.87 12.80 -7.77
CA LYS A 5 -7.25 14.19 -8.00
C LYS A 5 -8.68 14.45 -7.52
N VAL A 6 -9.57 13.47 -7.66
CA VAL A 6 -10.97 13.56 -7.26
C VAL A 6 -11.15 13.05 -5.83
N ASP A 7 -10.63 11.85 -5.53
CA ASP A 7 -10.71 11.23 -4.21
C ASP A 7 -9.44 10.41 -3.91
N PRO A 8 -8.57 10.90 -3.00
CA PRO A 8 -7.38 10.17 -2.59
C PRO A 8 -7.71 8.86 -1.84
N SER A 9 -8.90 8.69 -1.27
CA SER A 9 -9.29 7.44 -0.62
C SER A 9 -9.48 6.31 -1.64
N VAL A 10 -10.08 6.62 -2.79
CA VAL A 10 -10.19 5.68 -3.92
C VAL A 10 -8.81 5.41 -4.50
N GLY A 11 -8.00 6.46 -4.66
CA GLY A 11 -6.63 6.35 -5.16
C GLY A 11 -5.75 5.40 -4.33
N ILE A 12 -5.76 5.53 -2.99
CA ILE A 12 -4.97 4.66 -2.10
C ILE A 12 -5.52 3.22 -2.08
N SER A 13 -6.84 3.04 -2.15
CA SER A 13 -7.46 1.73 -2.18
C SER A 13 -6.99 0.93 -3.41
N ILE A 14 -7.05 1.53 -4.60
CA ILE A 14 -6.57 0.89 -5.83
C ILE A 14 -5.05 0.68 -5.79
N ALA A 15 -4.29 1.65 -5.29
CA ALA A 15 -2.85 1.52 -5.18
C ALA A 15 -2.44 0.37 -4.25
N ALA A 16 -3.06 0.26 -3.07
CA ALA A 16 -2.77 -0.82 -2.12
C ALA A 16 -3.19 -2.19 -2.66
N HIS A 17 -4.37 -2.29 -3.26
CA HIS A 17 -4.85 -3.51 -3.90
C HIS A 17 -3.86 -4.02 -4.97
N ASN A 18 -3.54 -3.17 -5.94
CA ASN A 18 -2.72 -3.55 -7.08
C ASN A 18 -1.24 -3.72 -6.71
N SER A 19 -0.63 -2.71 -6.06
CA SER A 19 0.82 -2.66 -5.90
C SER A 19 1.36 -3.39 -4.67
N LEU A 20 0.50 -3.73 -3.70
CA LEU A 20 0.90 -4.47 -2.51
C LEU A 20 0.38 -5.92 -2.54
N GLY A 21 -0.88 -6.16 -2.17
CA GLY A 21 -1.39 -7.51 -2.02
C GLY A 21 -1.36 -8.34 -3.30
N THR A 22 -1.97 -7.83 -4.37
CA THR A 22 -2.01 -8.52 -5.68
C THR A 22 -0.61 -8.69 -6.27
N ASN A 23 0.21 -7.64 -6.26
CA ASN A 23 1.56 -7.67 -6.80
C ASN A 23 2.49 -8.63 -6.03
N HIS A 24 2.30 -8.79 -4.71
CA HIS A 24 3.08 -9.74 -3.92
C HIS A 24 2.83 -11.18 -4.40
N ILE A 25 1.56 -11.56 -4.57
CA ILE A 25 1.19 -12.89 -5.08
C ILE A 25 1.65 -13.05 -6.53
N TYR A 26 1.47 -12.02 -7.38
CA TYR A 26 1.90 -12.06 -8.77
C TYR A 26 3.40 -12.30 -8.92
N LYS A 27 4.22 -11.61 -8.12
CA LYS A 27 5.69 -11.73 -8.22
C LYS A 27 6.25 -13.03 -7.66
N PHE A 28 5.70 -13.50 -6.54
CA PHE A 28 6.32 -14.57 -5.74
C PHE A 28 5.49 -15.84 -5.65
N GLY A 29 4.25 -15.83 -6.12
CA GLY A 29 3.40 -17.01 -6.18
C GLY A 29 3.76 -17.96 -7.31
N SER A 30 3.47 -19.26 -7.11
CA SER A 30 3.52 -20.27 -8.17
C SER A 30 2.48 -19.99 -9.26
N PRO A 31 2.54 -20.66 -10.42
CA PRO A 31 1.50 -20.56 -11.44
C PRO A 31 0.09 -20.88 -10.88
N GLU A 32 -0.03 -21.92 -10.04
CA GLU A 32 -1.29 -22.33 -9.41
C GLU A 32 -1.80 -21.28 -8.42
N GLN A 33 -0.91 -20.72 -7.59
CA GLN A 33 -1.22 -19.64 -6.67
C GLN A 33 -1.67 -18.36 -7.41
N ARG A 34 -1.02 -18.02 -8.51
CA ARG A 34 -1.44 -16.90 -9.36
C ARG A 34 -2.82 -17.14 -9.95
N GLN A 35 -3.07 -18.32 -10.50
CA GLN A 35 -4.38 -18.67 -11.05
C GLN A 35 -5.48 -18.60 -9.97
N ARG A 36 -5.21 -19.11 -8.77
CA ARG A 36 -6.17 -19.15 -7.67
C ARG A 36 -6.49 -17.75 -7.13
N TRP A 37 -5.49 -16.91 -6.95
CA TRP A 37 -5.67 -15.65 -6.21
C TRP A 37 -5.52 -14.39 -7.08
N VAL A 38 -4.59 -14.34 -8.04
CA VAL A 38 -4.41 -13.13 -8.85
C VAL A 38 -5.56 -12.95 -9.84
N THR A 39 -6.10 -14.03 -10.40
CA THR A 39 -7.21 -13.95 -11.35
C THR A 39 -8.44 -13.20 -10.77
N PRO A 40 -9.02 -13.62 -9.63
CA PRO A 40 -10.15 -12.90 -9.05
C PRO A 40 -9.78 -11.51 -8.49
N LEU A 41 -8.53 -11.26 -8.12
CA LEU A 41 -8.07 -9.93 -7.72
C LEU A 41 -7.96 -9.01 -8.94
N ALA A 42 -7.42 -9.50 -10.05
CA ALA A 42 -7.26 -8.70 -11.27
C ALA A 42 -8.61 -8.38 -11.95
N SER A 43 -9.60 -9.25 -11.84
CA SER A 43 -10.96 -8.99 -12.34
C SER A 43 -11.78 -8.05 -11.45
N GLY A 44 -11.31 -7.78 -10.22
CA GLY A 44 -12.05 -6.99 -9.23
C GLY A 44 -13.16 -7.76 -8.52
N GLU A 45 -13.24 -9.07 -8.70
CA GLU A 45 -14.17 -9.95 -7.98
C GLU A 45 -13.82 -10.03 -6.49
N LYS A 46 -12.52 -10.00 -6.16
CA LYS A 46 -12.00 -9.97 -4.80
C LYS A 46 -11.05 -8.81 -4.57
N MET A 47 -10.90 -8.42 -3.31
CA MET A 47 -10.03 -7.34 -2.90
C MET A 47 -8.88 -7.85 -2.04
N ALA A 48 -7.66 -7.34 -2.31
CA ALA A 48 -6.47 -7.72 -1.58
C ALA A 48 -6.17 -6.77 -0.42
N ALA A 49 -5.84 -7.34 0.73
CA ALA A 49 -5.16 -6.68 1.84
C ALA A 49 -3.68 -7.08 1.90
N TRP A 50 -2.85 -6.26 2.55
CA TRP A 50 -1.45 -6.55 2.76
C TRP A 50 -1.02 -6.17 4.17
N ALA A 51 -0.39 -7.10 4.90
CA ALA A 51 -0.26 -7.03 6.34
C ALA A 51 1.19 -7.29 6.79
N LEU A 52 1.97 -6.21 6.90
CA LEU A 52 3.35 -6.20 7.41
C LEU A 52 3.41 -5.58 8.81
N THR A 53 2.84 -4.38 8.95
CA THR A 53 2.97 -3.51 10.13
C THR A 53 2.30 -4.12 11.37
N GLU A 54 2.93 -3.97 12.51
CA GLU A 54 2.40 -4.32 13.83
C GLU A 54 2.45 -3.08 14.75
N ALA A 55 1.74 -3.11 15.88
CA ALA A 55 1.75 -2.01 16.84
C ALA A 55 3.17 -1.67 17.35
N GLY A 56 4.04 -2.68 17.47
CA GLY A 56 5.44 -2.53 17.89
C GLY A 56 6.47 -2.51 16.75
N SER A 57 6.04 -2.61 15.48
CA SER A 57 6.94 -2.74 14.32
C SER A 57 6.35 -2.03 13.11
N GLY A 58 6.77 -0.80 12.91
CA GLY A 58 6.43 0.02 11.74
C GLY A 58 7.67 0.26 10.88
N SER A 59 8.43 1.33 11.16
CA SER A 59 9.67 1.64 10.42
C SER A 59 10.75 0.55 10.59
N ASP A 60 10.85 -0.06 11.78
CA ASP A 60 11.64 -1.28 11.99
C ASP A 60 10.80 -2.51 11.60
N ALA A 61 10.55 -2.67 10.31
CA ALA A 61 9.70 -3.76 9.79
C ALA A 61 10.32 -5.17 10.01
N ALA A 62 11.63 -5.26 10.21
CA ALA A 62 12.29 -6.51 10.55
C ALA A 62 12.05 -6.96 12.02
N GLY A 63 11.52 -6.06 12.84
CA GLY A 63 11.17 -6.30 14.24
C GLY A 63 9.79 -6.90 14.46
N LEU A 64 9.08 -7.33 13.41
CA LEU A 64 7.75 -7.94 13.52
C LEU A 64 7.80 -9.21 14.39
N ARG A 65 6.67 -9.51 15.07
CA ARG A 65 6.55 -10.58 16.07
C ARG A 65 5.43 -11.58 15.79
N THR A 66 4.53 -11.30 14.84
CA THR A 66 3.53 -12.29 14.40
C THR A 66 4.25 -13.57 14.07
N ALA A 67 3.91 -14.66 14.75
CA ALA A 67 4.59 -15.95 14.62
C ALA A 67 3.87 -16.87 13.64
N ALA A 68 4.64 -17.69 12.92
CA ALA A 68 4.16 -18.78 12.11
C ALA A 68 4.92 -20.06 12.50
N ARG A 69 4.25 -20.94 13.24
CA ARG A 69 4.83 -22.22 13.69
C ARG A 69 4.48 -23.33 12.71
N LYS A 70 5.51 -24.02 12.20
CA LYS A 70 5.33 -25.17 11.31
C LYS A 70 4.62 -26.31 12.04
N VAL A 71 3.64 -26.90 11.38
CA VAL A 71 2.93 -28.09 11.82
C VAL A 71 2.75 -29.06 10.64
N GLU A 72 2.17 -30.23 10.87
CA GLU A 72 1.85 -31.18 9.79
C GLU A 72 0.87 -30.51 8.79
N GLY A 73 1.22 -30.52 7.51
CA GLY A 73 0.40 -29.99 6.41
C GLY A 73 0.32 -28.47 6.31
N GLY A 74 0.98 -27.72 7.20
CA GLY A 74 0.87 -26.25 7.16
C GLY A 74 1.56 -25.53 8.29
N TRP A 75 1.00 -24.40 8.64
CA TRP A 75 1.50 -23.44 9.63
C TRP A 75 0.37 -22.96 10.54
N VAL A 76 0.67 -22.69 11.77
CA VAL A 76 -0.25 -22.03 12.71
C VAL A 76 0.28 -20.61 12.97
N LEU A 77 -0.53 -19.62 12.60
CA LEU A 77 -0.19 -18.20 12.74
C LEU A 77 -0.86 -17.60 13.98
N ASN A 78 -0.07 -16.84 14.75
CA ASN A 78 -0.52 -16.10 15.93
C ASN A 78 0.07 -14.70 15.95
N GLY A 79 -0.77 -13.68 16.22
CA GLY A 79 -0.37 -12.29 16.32
C GLY A 79 -1.41 -11.32 15.81
N SER A 80 -1.02 -10.06 15.64
CA SER A 80 -1.89 -9.04 15.05
C SER A 80 -1.11 -8.11 14.13
N LYS A 81 -1.81 -7.58 13.13
CA LYS A 81 -1.30 -6.59 12.17
C LYS A 81 -2.11 -5.32 12.26
N ALA A 82 -1.43 -4.19 12.18
CA ALA A 82 -2.03 -2.86 12.30
C ALA A 82 -2.06 -2.13 10.95
N PHE A 83 -3.03 -1.23 10.81
CA PHE A 83 -3.15 -0.32 9.68
C PHE A 83 -3.24 -0.99 8.31
N CYS A 84 -3.87 -2.16 8.24
CA CYS A 84 -4.03 -2.90 6.99
C CYS A 84 -5.13 -2.26 6.14
N THR A 85 -4.76 -1.72 4.99
CA THR A 85 -5.73 -1.29 3.98
C THR A 85 -6.53 -2.49 3.50
N HIS A 86 -7.85 -2.35 3.41
CA HIS A 86 -8.82 -3.41 3.09
C HIS A 86 -8.88 -4.55 4.13
N GLY A 87 -8.37 -4.35 5.33
CA GLY A 87 -8.32 -5.42 6.33
C GLY A 87 -9.70 -5.92 6.77
N SER A 88 -10.74 -5.07 6.77
CA SER A 88 -12.10 -5.50 7.13
C SER A 88 -12.95 -5.95 5.93
N VAL A 89 -12.63 -5.49 4.73
CA VAL A 89 -13.42 -5.75 3.51
C VAL A 89 -12.75 -6.74 2.56
N GLY A 90 -11.41 -6.82 2.57
CA GLY A 90 -10.64 -7.69 1.67
C GLY A 90 -10.90 -9.17 1.92
N GLU A 91 -11.01 -9.93 0.84
CA GLU A 91 -11.21 -11.38 0.87
C GLU A 91 -9.90 -12.16 0.88
N ILE A 92 -8.82 -11.55 0.41
CA ILE A 92 -7.49 -12.17 0.33
C ILE A 92 -6.48 -11.24 1.01
N ALA A 93 -5.70 -11.77 1.96
CA ALA A 93 -4.67 -11.03 2.66
C ALA A 93 -3.29 -11.69 2.49
N VAL A 94 -2.27 -10.91 2.16
CA VAL A 94 -0.87 -11.36 2.29
C VAL A 94 -0.36 -10.92 3.64
N VAL A 95 0.02 -11.89 4.47
CA VAL A 95 0.46 -11.69 5.86
C VAL A 95 1.91 -12.11 6.01
N LEU A 96 2.75 -11.23 6.58
CA LEU A 96 4.15 -11.50 6.89
C LEU A 96 4.24 -11.99 8.35
N ALA A 97 4.90 -13.13 8.57
CA ALA A 97 5.08 -13.70 9.90
C ALA A 97 6.48 -14.32 10.09
N VAL A 98 6.97 -14.34 11.32
CA VAL A 98 8.22 -15.01 11.70
C VAL A 98 8.01 -16.50 11.64
N SER A 99 8.66 -17.17 10.70
CA SER A 99 8.59 -18.63 10.48
C SER A 99 9.79 -19.38 11.05
N ASP A 100 10.86 -18.66 11.42
CA ASP A 100 12.06 -19.19 12.06
C ASP A 100 12.50 -18.23 13.20
N PRO A 101 12.07 -18.49 14.45
CA PRO A 101 12.41 -17.63 15.60
C PRO A 101 13.91 -17.50 15.88
N GLU A 102 14.70 -18.54 15.59
CA GLU A 102 16.14 -18.58 15.80
C GLU A 102 16.92 -18.05 14.58
N GLY A 103 16.21 -17.80 13.48
CA GLY A 103 16.77 -17.33 12.24
C GLY A 103 17.27 -15.88 12.30
N ARG A 104 18.22 -15.57 11.41
CA ARG A 104 18.73 -14.20 11.28
C ARG A 104 17.58 -13.24 10.89
N LYS A 105 17.46 -12.10 11.60
CA LYS A 105 16.52 -11.02 11.26
C LYS A 105 16.54 -10.68 9.76
N GLY A 106 15.38 -10.58 9.16
CA GLY A 106 15.21 -10.35 7.73
C GLY A 106 15.35 -11.59 6.84
N ARG A 107 15.72 -12.76 7.41
CA ARG A 107 15.70 -14.07 6.76
C ARG A 107 14.87 -15.11 7.51
N ASN A 108 14.13 -14.67 8.49
CA ASN A 108 13.31 -15.47 9.39
C ASN A 108 11.81 -15.22 9.19
N VAL A 109 11.45 -14.41 8.22
CA VAL A 109 10.06 -14.00 7.93
C VAL A 109 9.59 -14.65 6.64
N SER A 110 8.40 -15.21 6.66
CA SER A 110 7.72 -15.77 5.49
C SER A 110 6.45 -14.98 5.18
N ALA A 111 5.98 -15.09 3.94
CA ALA A 111 4.74 -14.48 3.46
C ALA A 111 3.69 -15.56 3.20
N PHE A 112 2.49 -15.36 3.71
CA PHE A 112 1.37 -16.31 3.62
C PHE A 112 0.16 -15.62 2.99
N VAL A 113 -0.58 -16.37 2.17
CA VAL A 113 -1.88 -15.90 1.66
C VAL A 113 -2.98 -16.48 2.54
N LEU A 114 -3.78 -15.61 3.12
CA LEU A 114 -4.95 -15.95 3.92
C LEU A 114 -6.22 -15.52 3.20
N GLU A 115 -7.26 -16.33 3.31
CA GLU A 115 -8.57 -16.04 2.75
C GLU A 115 -9.55 -15.73 3.88
N LYS A 116 -10.44 -14.77 3.66
CA LYS A 116 -11.52 -14.42 4.61
C LYS A 116 -12.38 -15.65 4.89
N GLY A 117 -12.64 -15.89 6.16
CA GLY A 117 -13.38 -17.09 6.61
C GLY A 117 -12.50 -18.23 7.12
N MET A 118 -11.17 -18.14 6.97
CA MET A 118 -10.27 -19.07 7.64
C MET A 118 -10.45 -19.00 9.17
N ALA A 119 -10.50 -20.15 9.83
CA ALA A 119 -10.61 -20.21 11.29
C ALA A 119 -9.39 -19.51 11.94
N GLY A 120 -9.64 -18.70 12.97
CA GLY A 120 -8.59 -17.92 13.64
C GLY A 120 -8.12 -16.68 12.89
N PHE A 121 -8.65 -16.38 11.72
CA PHE A 121 -8.36 -15.14 10.97
C PHE A 121 -9.56 -14.21 10.94
N ARG A 122 -9.42 -13.00 11.47
CA ARG A 122 -10.48 -11.99 11.49
C ARG A 122 -9.92 -10.58 11.41
N SER A 123 -10.75 -9.64 10.99
CA SER A 123 -10.48 -8.21 11.18
C SER A 123 -10.65 -7.83 12.66
N GLY A 124 -9.78 -6.97 13.13
CA GLY A 124 -9.89 -6.34 14.45
C GLY A 124 -10.49 -4.93 14.36
N LYS A 125 -9.92 -4.01 15.12
CA LYS A 125 -10.37 -2.62 15.17
C LYS A 125 -10.27 -1.93 13.81
N LYS A 126 -11.35 -1.27 13.40
CA LYS A 126 -11.35 -0.36 12.25
C LYS A 126 -10.87 1.02 12.68
N GLU A 127 -9.97 1.61 11.92
CA GLU A 127 -9.38 2.89 12.25
C GLU A 127 -10.30 4.08 11.93
N ASN A 128 -10.47 4.98 12.90
CA ASN A 128 -11.15 6.26 12.72
C ASN A 128 -10.12 7.32 12.31
N LYS A 129 -9.86 7.44 11.02
CA LYS A 129 -8.78 8.27 10.48
C LYS A 129 -9.18 9.74 10.37
N LEU A 130 -8.19 10.64 10.45
CA LEU A 130 -8.36 12.08 10.24
C LEU A 130 -8.70 12.40 8.78
N GLY A 131 -8.06 11.73 7.81
CA GLY A 131 -8.27 11.87 6.38
C GLY A 131 -8.29 10.52 5.67
N ILE A 132 -8.52 10.51 4.35
CA ILE A 132 -8.62 9.29 3.51
C ILE A 132 -9.62 8.29 4.13
N ARG A 133 -10.76 8.80 4.58
CA ARG A 133 -11.70 8.05 5.42
C ARG A 133 -12.51 7.00 4.67
N ALA A 134 -12.70 7.17 3.37
CA ALA A 134 -13.39 6.18 2.51
C ALA A 134 -12.52 4.95 2.19
N SER A 135 -11.19 5.01 2.41
CA SER A 135 -10.32 3.84 2.33
C SER A 135 -10.44 3.03 3.61
N ASP A 136 -10.88 1.78 3.53
CA ASP A 136 -10.92 0.88 4.68
C ASP A 136 -9.51 0.64 5.24
N THR A 137 -9.39 0.72 6.56
CA THR A 137 -8.14 0.45 7.26
C THR A 137 -8.47 -0.19 8.61
N SER A 138 -7.96 -1.38 8.85
CA SER A 138 -8.23 -2.09 10.09
C SER A 138 -7.03 -2.90 10.57
N GLU A 139 -7.14 -3.38 11.79
CA GLU A 139 -6.31 -4.45 12.34
C GLU A 139 -6.69 -5.79 11.71
N LEU A 140 -5.72 -6.70 11.60
CA LEU A 140 -5.94 -8.13 11.34
C LEU A 140 -5.44 -8.93 12.55
N VAL A 141 -6.25 -9.87 13.00
CA VAL A 141 -5.97 -10.70 14.18
C VAL A 141 -5.88 -12.16 13.76
N LEU A 142 -4.87 -12.83 14.28
CA LEU A 142 -4.54 -14.22 14.02
C LEU A 142 -4.46 -14.95 15.36
N GLU A 143 -5.38 -15.89 15.60
CA GLU A 143 -5.51 -16.68 16.83
C GLU A 143 -5.58 -18.16 16.44
N ASP A 144 -4.47 -18.87 16.61
CA ASP A 144 -4.30 -20.25 16.16
C ASP A 144 -4.78 -20.50 14.71
N CYS A 145 -4.50 -19.55 13.83
CA CYS A 145 -4.93 -19.58 12.45
C CYS A 145 -4.11 -20.61 11.67
N PHE A 146 -4.73 -21.73 11.30
CA PHE A 146 -4.10 -22.75 10.44
C PHE A 146 -4.07 -22.27 9.00
N VAL A 147 -2.88 -22.32 8.40
CA VAL A 147 -2.62 -21.92 7.01
C VAL A 147 -1.92 -23.11 6.30
N PRO A 148 -2.52 -23.69 5.26
CA PRO A 148 -1.92 -24.80 4.52
C PRO A 148 -0.56 -24.43 3.90
N ASP A 149 0.30 -25.43 3.68
CA ASP A 149 1.61 -25.22 3.05
C ASP A 149 1.52 -24.57 1.67
N GLU A 150 0.49 -24.89 0.92
CA GLU A 150 0.22 -24.31 -0.41
C GLU A 150 -0.07 -22.81 -0.39
N ASN A 151 -0.31 -22.22 0.78
CA ASN A 151 -0.55 -20.80 0.95
C ASN A 151 0.74 -20.01 1.28
N LEU A 152 1.88 -20.68 1.42
CA LEU A 152 3.19 -20.02 1.57
C LEU A 152 3.64 -19.45 0.21
N LEU A 153 4.05 -18.18 0.17
CA LEU A 153 4.59 -17.54 -1.03
C LEU A 153 6.12 -17.69 -1.11
N GLY A 154 6.61 -18.39 -2.11
CA GLY A 154 8.03 -18.66 -2.30
C GLY A 154 8.58 -19.62 -1.25
N ALA A 155 9.86 -19.46 -0.87
CA ALA A 155 10.49 -20.30 0.13
C ALA A 155 10.36 -19.71 1.55
N PRO A 156 10.39 -20.55 2.61
CA PRO A 156 10.45 -20.08 3.99
C PRO A 156 11.61 -19.14 4.21
N GLY A 157 11.39 -18.05 4.99
CA GLY A 157 12.41 -17.04 5.29
C GLY A 157 12.63 -15.96 4.23
N GLU A 158 11.98 -16.04 3.09
CA GLU A 158 12.12 -15.04 2.01
C GLU A 158 11.14 -13.87 2.10
N GLY A 159 10.12 -13.94 2.96
CA GLY A 159 9.01 -12.99 3.00
C GLY A 159 9.45 -11.54 3.23
N PHE A 160 10.46 -11.29 4.05
CA PHE A 160 10.94 -9.92 4.26
C PHE A 160 11.56 -9.32 3.00
N ARG A 161 12.39 -10.08 2.27
CA ARG A 161 12.96 -9.65 0.99
C ARG A 161 11.88 -9.40 -0.07
N GLN A 162 10.87 -10.28 -0.10
CA GLN A 162 9.71 -10.11 -0.97
C GLN A 162 8.96 -8.81 -0.63
N ALA A 163 8.70 -8.55 0.66
CA ALA A 163 8.04 -7.33 1.12
C ALA A 163 8.79 -6.07 0.72
N LEU A 164 10.12 -6.01 0.86
CA LEU A 164 10.93 -4.87 0.41
C LEU A 164 10.79 -4.64 -1.10
N SER A 165 10.84 -5.71 -1.90
CA SER A 165 10.66 -5.62 -3.36
C SER A 165 9.28 -5.11 -3.77
N VAL A 166 8.23 -5.45 -3.01
CA VAL A 166 6.86 -4.97 -3.22
C VAL A 166 6.75 -3.50 -2.84
N LEU A 167 7.30 -3.11 -1.70
CA LEU A 167 7.29 -1.72 -1.22
C LEU A 167 8.02 -0.76 -2.17
N ASP A 168 9.09 -1.22 -2.81
CA ASP A 168 9.82 -0.41 -3.78
C ASP A 168 8.93 0.01 -4.95
N GLY A 169 8.16 -0.91 -5.53
CA GLY A 169 7.16 -0.58 -6.56
C GLY A 169 6.02 0.30 -6.03
N GLY A 170 5.58 0.04 -4.80
CA GLY A 170 4.53 0.81 -4.12
C GLY A 170 4.86 2.30 -3.92
N ARG A 171 6.14 2.68 -3.87
CA ARG A 171 6.55 4.10 -3.71
C ARG A 171 6.07 4.98 -4.86
N ILE A 172 6.08 4.47 -6.09
CA ILE A 172 5.58 5.21 -7.26
C ILE A 172 4.06 5.39 -7.20
N SER A 173 3.33 4.35 -6.78
CA SER A 173 1.88 4.45 -6.60
C SER A 173 1.51 5.52 -5.56
N ILE A 174 2.28 5.62 -4.46
CA ILE A 174 2.09 6.65 -3.44
C ILE A 174 2.52 8.04 -3.93
N ALA A 175 3.56 8.15 -4.75
CA ALA A 175 3.93 9.40 -5.40
C ALA A 175 2.80 9.89 -6.32
N ALA A 176 2.23 9.00 -7.13
CA ALA A 176 1.08 9.31 -7.98
C ALA A 176 -0.18 9.69 -7.20
N LEU A 177 -0.40 9.09 -6.02
CA LEU A 177 -1.45 9.48 -5.09
C LEU A 177 -1.26 10.92 -4.61
N GLY A 178 -0.08 11.25 -4.10
CA GLY A 178 0.25 12.60 -3.62
C GLY A 178 0.16 13.65 -4.72
N LEU A 179 0.68 13.34 -5.92
CA LEU A 179 0.59 14.21 -7.09
C LEU A 179 -0.86 14.50 -7.47
N GLY A 180 -1.71 13.46 -7.58
CA GLY A 180 -3.12 13.65 -7.90
C GLY A 180 -3.84 14.52 -6.87
N THR A 181 -3.61 14.27 -5.58
CA THR A 181 -4.17 15.07 -4.49
C THR A 181 -3.73 16.53 -4.57
N ALA A 182 -2.45 16.78 -4.87
CA ALA A 182 -1.91 18.14 -5.03
C ALA A 182 -2.52 18.85 -6.23
N ILE A 183 -2.71 18.17 -7.37
CA ILE A 183 -3.35 18.73 -8.56
C ILE A 183 -4.81 19.12 -8.24
N GLY A 184 -5.59 18.23 -7.61
CA GLY A 184 -6.98 18.51 -7.25
C GLY A 184 -7.12 19.69 -6.28
N ALA A 185 -6.25 19.77 -5.29
CA ALA A 185 -6.22 20.89 -4.36
C ALA A 185 -5.86 22.23 -5.06
N TYR A 186 -4.87 22.20 -5.96
CA TYR A 186 -4.45 23.35 -6.75
C TYR A 186 -5.58 23.87 -7.66
N GLU A 187 -6.21 22.99 -8.42
CA GLU A 187 -7.30 23.36 -9.34
C GLU A 187 -8.47 23.97 -8.58
N THR A 188 -8.83 23.37 -7.43
CA THR A 188 -9.90 23.89 -6.57
C THR A 188 -9.54 25.28 -6.01
N ALA A 189 -8.30 25.44 -5.54
CA ALA A 189 -7.84 26.73 -5.00
C ALA A 189 -7.77 27.81 -6.09
N LEU A 190 -7.29 27.46 -7.29
CA LEU A 190 -7.21 28.36 -8.44
C LEU A 190 -8.60 28.86 -8.86
N GLU A 191 -9.56 27.93 -8.99
CA GLU A 191 -10.92 28.31 -9.38
C GLU A 191 -11.62 29.15 -8.31
N TYR A 192 -11.50 28.76 -7.04
CA TYR A 192 -12.04 29.54 -5.92
C TYR A 192 -11.46 30.95 -5.87
N SER A 193 -10.16 31.09 -6.11
CA SER A 193 -9.48 32.42 -6.06
C SER A 193 -9.97 33.39 -7.13
N LYS A 194 -10.50 32.90 -8.25
CA LYS A 194 -11.10 33.71 -9.31
C LYS A 194 -12.52 34.17 -8.97
N GLN A 195 -13.22 33.40 -8.12
CA GLN A 195 -14.63 33.66 -7.78
C GLN A 195 -14.79 34.46 -6.49
N ARG A 196 -13.89 34.21 -5.51
CA ARG A 196 -13.93 34.89 -4.21
C ARG A 196 -13.42 36.32 -4.33
N GLU A 197 -14.25 37.28 -3.96
CA GLU A 197 -13.88 38.69 -3.93
C GLU A 197 -13.65 39.22 -2.51
N GLN A 198 -12.67 40.05 -2.36
CA GLN A 198 -12.42 40.92 -1.20
C GLN A 198 -11.85 42.29 -1.67
N PHE A 199 -12.19 43.34 -0.97
CA PHE A 199 -11.81 44.72 -1.34
C PHE A 199 -12.22 45.09 -2.77
N GLY A 200 -13.30 44.53 -3.30
CA GLY A 200 -13.85 44.83 -4.62
C GLY A 200 -13.15 44.12 -5.79
N HIS A 201 -12.27 43.15 -5.52
CA HIS A 201 -11.53 42.39 -6.53
C HIS A 201 -11.48 40.90 -6.23
N PRO A 202 -11.40 40.00 -7.23
CA PRO A 202 -11.07 38.61 -7.04
C PRO A 202 -9.78 38.42 -6.26
N ILE A 203 -9.75 37.51 -5.29
CA ILE A 203 -8.54 37.33 -4.47
C ILE A 203 -7.34 36.83 -5.29
N ALA A 204 -7.56 36.29 -6.49
CA ALA A 204 -6.53 35.92 -7.47
C ALA A 204 -5.68 37.16 -7.92
N GLU A 205 -6.17 38.37 -7.75
CA GLU A 205 -5.43 39.57 -8.11
C GLU A 205 -4.41 40.01 -7.05
N PHE A 206 -4.56 39.52 -5.81
CA PHE A 206 -3.60 39.83 -4.75
C PHE A 206 -2.28 39.08 -4.94
N GLN A 207 -1.17 39.84 -4.86
CA GLN A 207 0.17 39.31 -5.14
C GLN A 207 0.53 38.07 -4.30
N ALA A 208 0.18 38.06 -3.01
CA ALA A 208 0.42 36.93 -2.12
C ALA A 208 -0.27 35.64 -2.61
N ILE A 209 -1.51 35.73 -3.07
CA ILE A 209 -2.28 34.58 -3.62
C ILE A 209 -1.68 34.15 -4.96
N ARG A 210 -1.35 35.08 -5.84
CA ARG A 210 -0.72 34.77 -7.14
C ARG A 210 0.61 34.04 -6.97
N PHE A 211 1.45 34.47 -6.03
CA PHE A 211 2.73 33.81 -5.78
C PHE A 211 2.55 32.41 -5.20
N ALA A 212 1.62 32.24 -4.25
CA ALA A 212 1.30 30.92 -3.72
C ALA A 212 0.83 29.95 -4.81
N LEU A 213 -0.08 30.38 -5.68
CA LEU A 213 -0.56 29.57 -6.81
C LEU A 213 0.56 29.24 -7.81
N ALA A 214 1.44 30.21 -8.13
CA ALA A 214 2.57 29.97 -9.02
C ALA A 214 3.58 28.97 -8.42
N GLU A 215 3.84 29.05 -7.12
CA GLU A 215 4.70 28.10 -6.42
C GLU A 215 4.09 26.69 -6.41
N MET A 216 2.79 26.56 -6.11
CA MET A 216 2.08 25.28 -6.18
C MET A 216 2.18 24.66 -7.57
N ALA A 217 1.88 25.42 -8.62
CA ALA A 217 1.98 24.95 -10.01
C ALA A 217 3.38 24.46 -10.36
N THR A 218 4.43 25.21 -9.95
CA THR A 218 5.82 24.84 -10.20
C THR A 218 6.21 23.53 -9.50
N ARG A 219 5.83 23.37 -8.23
CA ARG A 219 6.09 22.15 -7.45
C ARG A 219 5.35 20.94 -8.04
N ILE A 220 4.09 21.11 -8.46
CA ILE A 220 3.29 20.05 -9.10
C ILE A 220 3.96 19.61 -10.40
N ALA A 221 4.35 20.54 -11.27
CA ALA A 221 5.02 20.20 -12.53
C ALA A 221 6.34 19.44 -12.33
N ALA A 222 7.13 19.83 -11.32
CA ALA A 222 8.35 19.11 -10.97
C ALA A 222 8.07 17.70 -10.42
N ALA A 223 7.07 17.55 -9.54
CA ALA A 223 6.66 16.27 -8.99
C ALA A 223 6.12 15.33 -10.08
N GLU A 224 5.33 15.86 -11.01
CA GLU A 224 4.79 15.12 -12.17
C GLU A 224 5.92 14.56 -13.04
N ALA A 225 6.84 15.42 -13.48
CA ALA A 225 7.98 15.02 -14.31
C ALA A 225 8.81 13.91 -13.65
N ARG A 226 9.07 14.00 -12.32
CA ARG A 226 9.83 13.00 -11.57
C ARG A 226 9.06 11.70 -11.39
N THR A 227 7.75 11.76 -11.15
CA THR A 227 6.91 10.58 -10.98
C THR A 227 6.85 9.75 -12.26
N PHE A 228 6.61 10.40 -13.40
CA PHE A 228 6.59 9.71 -14.69
C PHE A 228 7.96 9.23 -15.13
N ALA A 229 9.03 9.99 -14.88
CA ALA A 229 10.39 9.53 -15.16
C ALA A 229 10.75 8.27 -14.35
N ALA A 230 10.35 8.19 -13.08
CA ALA A 230 10.58 7.02 -12.25
C ALA A 230 9.75 5.81 -12.74
N ALA A 231 8.51 6.00 -13.14
CA ALA A 231 7.67 4.95 -13.72
C ALA A 231 8.27 4.41 -15.03
N THR A 232 8.65 5.28 -15.94
CA THR A 232 9.30 4.90 -17.22
C THR A 232 10.61 4.13 -17.00
N GLU A 233 11.39 4.50 -15.99
CA GLU A 233 12.64 3.80 -15.68
C GLU A 233 12.38 2.36 -15.20
N ILE A 234 11.31 2.13 -14.41
CA ILE A 234 10.91 0.77 -14.02
C ILE A 234 10.46 -0.04 -15.24
N ASP A 235 9.66 0.53 -16.13
CA ASP A 235 9.20 -0.16 -17.34
C ASP A 235 10.39 -0.57 -18.21
N ARG A 236 11.41 0.30 -18.31
CA ARG A 236 12.61 0.06 -19.12
C ARG A 236 13.58 -0.95 -18.50
N THR A 237 13.75 -0.97 -17.18
CA THR A 237 14.83 -1.73 -16.52
C THR A 237 14.32 -2.92 -15.69
N GLY A 238 13.02 -2.97 -15.39
CA GLY A 238 12.44 -3.93 -14.43
C GLY A 238 12.94 -3.73 -12.99
N LYS A 239 13.70 -2.66 -12.72
CA LYS A 239 14.32 -2.42 -11.40
C LYS A 239 13.83 -1.11 -10.80
N VAL A 240 13.46 -1.16 -9.54
CA VAL A 240 13.22 0.04 -8.73
C VAL A 240 14.57 0.57 -8.26
N THR A 241 14.99 1.70 -8.78
CA THR A 241 16.22 2.39 -8.37
C THR A 241 15.95 3.37 -7.22
N HIS A 242 17.01 3.97 -6.65
CA HIS A 242 16.89 5.08 -5.69
C HIS A 242 16.00 6.22 -6.22
N LYS A 243 15.90 6.38 -7.55
CA LYS A 243 15.03 7.35 -8.22
C LYS A 243 13.54 7.16 -7.91
N ALA A 244 13.09 5.96 -7.55
CA ALA A 244 11.68 5.74 -7.17
C ALA A 244 11.30 6.34 -5.81
N SER A 245 12.26 6.64 -4.95
CA SER A 245 12.01 7.29 -3.66
C SER A 245 11.87 8.81 -3.77
N ASP A 246 12.52 9.42 -4.75
CA ASP A 246 12.54 10.87 -4.93
C ASP A 246 11.15 11.50 -5.17
N PRO A 247 10.29 10.94 -6.07
CA PRO A 247 8.96 11.49 -6.32
C PRO A 247 8.06 11.45 -5.08
N LYS A 248 8.25 10.45 -4.21
CA LYS A 248 7.47 10.31 -2.99
C LYS A 248 7.80 11.38 -1.94
N LEU A 249 9.03 11.92 -1.97
CA LEU A 249 9.49 12.92 -1.01
C LEU A 249 9.11 14.37 -1.41
N MET A 250 8.69 14.59 -2.63
CA MET A 250 8.22 15.89 -3.13
C MET A 250 6.76 16.13 -2.79
#